data_6e17ae64c94641719161c637bf88cf2d
#
_entry.id   6e17ae64c94641719161c637bf88cf2d
#
_cell.length_a   1.000
_cell.length_b   1.000
_cell.length_c   1.000
_cell.angle_alpha   90.00
_cell.angle_beta   90.00
_cell.angle_gamma   90.00
#
_symmetry.space_group_name_H-M   'P 1'
#
loop_
_entity.id
_entity.type
_entity.pdbx_description
1 polymer ?
#
loop_
_entity_poly.entity_id
_entity_poly.type
_entity_poly.pdbx_seq_one_letter_code
_entity_poly.pdbx_strand_id
1 'polypeptide(L)'
;MGKYRTYPFFHDRSNVFQYNKEKNEYETIAYEKNNQILAASIDTLGTLWIAGPNGITRIYLPSNRKEPLKLPDGNDVITSLVIDHEGIVWMGSLGIIYAYNPQKNHFVIYNEMDGVLPNDFLAKPVLVASDGNIYMGGSEGLVRINKALKSASIPPPITLELQEVSLNGT
;
A
#
# COMPACT_ATOMS: atom_id res chain seq x y z
N MET A 1 -12.49 2.93 -17.41
CA MET A 1 -12.12 3.49 -16.11
C MET A 1 -13.04 2.83 -15.07
N GLY A 2 -12.50 2.08 -14.13
CA GLY A 2 -13.32 1.26 -13.23
C GLY A 2 -14.18 2.11 -12.28
N LYS A 3 -15.42 1.69 -12.10
CA LYS A 3 -16.44 2.34 -11.26
C LYS A 3 -15.94 2.67 -9.84
N TYR A 4 -15.03 1.87 -9.30
CA TYR A 4 -14.61 1.93 -7.91
C TYR A 4 -13.48 2.92 -7.61
N ARG A 5 -12.69 3.34 -8.60
CA ARG A 5 -11.57 4.29 -8.39
C ARG A 5 -11.96 5.76 -8.52
N THR A 6 -13.18 6.03 -8.98
CA THR A 6 -13.63 7.39 -9.31
C THR A 6 -14.11 8.18 -8.09
N TYR A 7 -14.45 7.49 -7.00
CA TYR A 7 -15.01 8.12 -5.80
C TYR A 7 -14.10 7.97 -4.60
N PRO A 8 -14.03 9.00 -3.74
CA PRO A 8 -13.25 8.94 -2.52
C PRO A 8 -13.73 7.79 -1.62
N PHE A 9 -12.79 7.15 -0.96
CA PHE A 9 -13.05 6.14 0.06
C PHE A 9 -12.20 6.43 1.29
N PHE A 10 -12.62 5.92 2.43
CA PHE A 10 -11.86 5.92 3.67
C PHE A 10 -12.15 4.65 4.44
N HIS A 11 -11.38 4.37 5.46
CA HIS A 11 -11.61 3.23 6.35
C HIS A 11 -11.48 3.63 7.81
N ASP A 12 -12.19 2.91 8.67
CA ASP A 12 -11.92 2.80 10.10
C ASP A 12 -11.18 1.47 10.39
N ARG A 13 -11.20 1.03 11.64
CA ARG A 13 -10.52 -0.22 12.03
C ARG A 13 -11.15 -1.48 11.47
N SER A 14 -12.39 -1.44 11.03
CA SER A 14 -13.15 -2.64 10.63
C SER A 14 -13.90 -2.48 9.32
N ASN A 15 -14.16 -1.27 8.87
CA ASN A 15 -14.98 -1.00 7.70
C ASN A 15 -14.22 -0.18 6.67
N VAL A 16 -14.55 -0.40 5.39
CA VAL A 16 -14.18 0.48 4.28
C VAL A 16 -15.45 1.10 3.72
N PHE A 17 -15.45 2.42 3.61
CA PHE A 17 -16.56 3.21 3.11
C PHE A 17 -16.19 3.87 1.80
N GLN A 18 -17.11 3.89 0.84
CA GLN A 18 -16.97 4.61 -0.41
C GLN A 18 -18.13 5.58 -0.61
N TYR A 19 -17.84 6.76 -1.15
CA TYR A 19 -18.86 7.74 -1.47
C TYR A 19 -19.71 7.27 -2.66
N ASN A 20 -21.04 7.19 -2.45
CA ASN A 20 -22.03 6.94 -3.49
C ASN A 20 -22.62 8.28 -3.95
N LYS A 21 -22.25 8.69 -5.17
CA LYS A 21 -22.70 9.98 -5.74
C LYS A 21 -24.21 10.03 -5.99
N GLU A 22 -24.82 8.89 -6.34
CA GLU A 22 -26.26 8.84 -6.65
C GLU A 22 -27.11 9.06 -5.41
N LYS A 23 -26.66 8.52 -4.26
CA LYS A 23 -27.32 8.63 -2.97
C LYS A 23 -26.82 9.82 -2.14
N ASN A 24 -25.73 10.45 -2.55
CA ASN A 24 -25.04 11.51 -1.81
C ASN A 24 -24.65 11.11 -0.37
N GLU A 25 -24.19 9.87 -0.19
CA GLU A 25 -23.81 9.31 1.11
C GLU A 25 -22.61 8.37 0.99
N TYR A 26 -21.98 8.02 2.13
CA TYR A 26 -20.97 6.97 2.20
C TYR A 26 -21.62 5.63 2.49
N GLU A 27 -21.28 4.62 1.71
CA GLU A 27 -21.73 3.24 1.87
C GLU A 27 -20.58 2.35 2.32
N THR A 28 -20.85 1.40 3.20
CA THR A 28 -19.89 0.37 3.56
C THR A 28 -19.71 -0.59 2.40
N ILE A 29 -18.51 -0.66 1.84
CA ILE A 29 -18.18 -1.57 0.72
C ILE A 29 -17.43 -2.82 1.16
N ALA A 30 -16.86 -2.82 2.37
CA ALA A 30 -16.24 -3.99 2.98
C ALA A 30 -16.26 -3.92 4.50
N TYR A 31 -16.27 -5.09 5.13
CA TYR A 31 -16.19 -5.27 6.56
C TYR A 31 -15.23 -6.41 6.91
N GLU A 32 -14.30 -6.15 7.83
CA GLU A 32 -13.35 -7.12 8.36
C GLU A 32 -13.54 -7.32 9.85
N LYS A 33 -14.08 -8.50 10.21
CA LYS A 33 -14.38 -8.84 11.61
C LYS A 33 -13.12 -9.22 12.40
N ASN A 34 -12.20 -9.91 11.74
CA ASN A 34 -11.09 -10.61 12.41
C ASN A 34 -9.73 -9.96 12.15
N ASN A 35 -9.68 -8.88 11.39
CA ASN A 35 -8.45 -8.17 11.08
C ASN A 35 -8.67 -6.67 11.23
N GLN A 36 -7.80 -6.01 11.99
CA GLN A 36 -7.82 -4.56 12.05
C GLN A 36 -7.32 -4.00 10.72
N ILE A 37 -8.08 -3.09 10.12
CA ILE A 37 -7.65 -2.40 8.90
C ILE A 37 -6.64 -1.31 9.28
N LEU A 38 -5.40 -1.47 8.85
CA LEU A 38 -4.34 -0.48 9.01
C LEU A 38 -4.14 0.35 7.73
N ALA A 39 -4.36 -0.28 6.57
CA ALA A 39 -4.32 0.39 5.27
C ALA A 39 -5.28 -0.27 4.29
N ALA A 40 -5.80 0.52 3.35
CA ALA A 40 -6.65 0.04 2.27
C ALA A 40 -6.38 0.81 0.98
N SER A 41 -6.51 0.13 -0.16
CA SER A 41 -6.43 0.75 -1.50
C SER A 41 -7.31 -0.01 -2.48
N ILE A 42 -7.79 0.68 -3.53
CA ILE A 42 -8.62 0.08 -4.58
C ILE A 42 -7.89 0.20 -5.91
N ASP A 43 -7.74 -0.90 -6.64
CA ASP A 43 -7.16 -0.90 -7.96
C ASP A 43 -8.16 -0.51 -9.06
N THR A 44 -7.67 -0.36 -10.29
CA THR A 44 -8.50 0.02 -11.44
C THR A 44 -9.50 -1.06 -11.88
N LEU A 45 -9.32 -2.28 -11.42
CA LEU A 45 -10.18 -3.43 -11.72
C LEU A 45 -11.30 -3.60 -10.68
N GLY A 46 -11.29 -2.77 -9.62
CA GLY A 46 -12.27 -2.87 -8.53
C GLY A 46 -11.91 -3.92 -7.48
N THR A 47 -10.62 -4.27 -7.37
CA THR A 47 -10.14 -5.06 -6.25
C THR A 47 -9.78 -4.13 -5.10
N LEU A 48 -10.42 -4.31 -3.98
CA LEU A 48 -10.07 -3.66 -2.71
C LEU A 48 -9.00 -4.51 -2.02
N TRP A 49 -7.91 -3.89 -1.68
CA TRP A 49 -6.80 -4.45 -0.92
C TRP A 49 -6.85 -3.91 0.50
N ILE A 50 -6.92 -4.80 1.46
CA ILE A 50 -6.96 -4.47 2.89
C ILE A 50 -5.74 -5.09 3.56
N ALA A 51 -5.01 -4.29 4.31
CA ALA A 51 -3.83 -4.70 5.05
C ALA A 51 -4.00 -4.46 6.55
N GLY A 52 -3.40 -5.31 7.34
CA GLY A 52 -3.46 -5.25 8.81
C GLY A 52 -2.48 -6.20 9.49
N PRO A 53 -2.63 -6.41 10.81
CA PRO A 53 -1.73 -7.26 11.59
C PRO A 53 -1.83 -8.75 11.25
N ASN A 54 -2.88 -9.18 10.54
CA ASN A 54 -3.08 -10.57 10.13
C ASN A 54 -2.94 -10.73 8.60
N GLY A 55 -2.11 -9.90 7.96
CA GLY A 55 -1.80 -9.98 6.54
C GLY A 55 -2.69 -9.13 5.65
N ILE A 56 -2.80 -9.55 4.41
CA ILE A 56 -3.50 -8.85 3.34
C ILE A 56 -4.65 -9.69 2.83
N THR A 57 -5.79 -9.04 2.66
CA THR A 57 -6.96 -9.61 2.00
C THR A 57 -7.28 -8.84 0.72
N ARG A 58 -7.49 -9.55 -0.38
CA ARG A 58 -8.05 -9.02 -1.61
C ARG A 58 -9.55 -9.24 -1.62
N ILE A 59 -10.33 -8.21 -1.91
CA ILE A 59 -11.79 -8.29 -2.02
C ILE A 59 -12.17 -7.82 -3.42
N TYR A 60 -12.73 -8.71 -4.21
CA TYR A 60 -13.25 -8.39 -5.54
C TYR A 60 -14.64 -7.78 -5.37
N LEU A 61 -14.72 -6.46 -5.37
CA LEU A 61 -15.96 -5.72 -5.05
C LEU A 61 -17.19 -6.16 -5.85
N PRO A 62 -17.10 -6.46 -7.16
CA PRO A 62 -18.26 -6.91 -7.94
C PRO A 62 -18.89 -8.21 -7.43
N SER A 63 -18.07 -9.11 -6.87
CA SER A 63 -18.50 -10.45 -6.43
C SER A 63 -18.42 -10.64 -4.90
N ASN A 64 -17.86 -9.68 -4.19
CA ASN A 64 -17.54 -9.76 -2.76
C ASN A 64 -16.68 -11.01 -2.39
N ARG A 65 -15.94 -11.56 -3.37
CA ARG A 65 -15.05 -12.68 -3.15
C ARG A 65 -13.80 -12.19 -2.41
N LYS A 66 -13.48 -12.84 -1.30
CA LYS A 66 -12.32 -12.54 -0.46
C LYS A 66 -11.24 -13.59 -0.64
N GLU A 67 -10.00 -13.15 -0.81
CA GLU A 67 -8.83 -14.02 -0.93
C GLU A 67 -7.67 -13.45 -0.11
N PRO A 68 -7.09 -14.23 0.81
CA PRO A 68 -5.87 -13.82 1.49
C PRO A 68 -4.69 -13.84 0.51
N LEU A 69 -3.78 -12.89 0.66
CA LEU A 69 -2.50 -12.87 -0.03
C LEU A 69 -1.41 -13.26 0.97
N LYS A 70 -0.76 -14.41 0.74
CA LYS A 70 0.36 -14.88 1.56
C LYS A 70 1.64 -14.17 1.11
N LEU A 71 2.38 -13.63 2.08
CA LEU A 71 3.70 -13.06 1.85
C LEU A 71 4.77 -14.15 1.78
N PRO A 72 5.84 -13.96 0.97
CA PRO A 72 6.84 -15.00 0.72
C PRO A 72 7.66 -15.40 1.93
N ASP A 73 7.86 -14.48 2.86
CA ASP A 73 8.67 -14.66 4.09
C ASP A 73 7.83 -15.07 5.31
N GLY A 74 6.51 -15.25 5.13
CA GLY A 74 5.60 -15.62 6.22
C GLY A 74 5.30 -14.48 7.19
N ASN A 75 5.70 -13.24 6.88
CA ASN A 75 5.32 -12.07 7.65
C ASN A 75 3.84 -11.76 7.41
N ASP A 76 3.09 -11.57 8.47
CA ASP A 76 1.65 -11.27 8.37
C ASP A 76 1.31 -9.80 8.67
N VAL A 77 2.25 -9.01 9.19
CA VAL A 77 1.97 -7.61 9.58
C VAL A 77 2.26 -6.66 8.44
N ILE A 78 1.24 -6.04 7.88
CA ILE A 78 1.36 -4.96 6.89
C ILE A 78 0.69 -3.70 7.42
N THR A 79 1.45 -2.64 7.49
CA THR A 79 1.06 -1.38 8.13
C THR A 79 0.76 -0.25 7.15
N SER A 80 1.25 -0.35 5.93
CA SER A 80 0.99 0.62 4.86
C SER A 80 0.81 -0.06 3.52
N LEU A 81 -0.02 0.52 2.65
CA LEU A 81 -0.35 -0.04 1.34
C LEU A 81 -0.73 1.05 0.35
N VAL A 82 -0.18 0.98 -0.87
CA VAL A 82 -0.59 1.81 -1.99
C VAL A 82 -0.47 1.04 -3.31
N ILE A 83 -1.28 1.40 -4.29
CA ILE A 83 -1.23 0.83 -5.63
C ILE A 83 -0.75 1.90 -6.60
N ASP A 84 0.32 1.62 -7.33
CA ASP A 84 0.85 2.56 -8.30
C ASP A 84 0.08 2.58 -9.63
N HIS A 85 0.51 3.44 -10.54
CA HIS A 85 -0.15 3.62 -11.84
C HIS A 85 -0.02 2.40 -12.76
N GLU A 86 0.92 1.50 -12.48
CA GLU A 86 1.13 0.25 -13.21
C GLU A 86 0.38 -0.93 -12.60
N GLY A 87 -0.31 -0.69 -11.48
CA GLY A 87 -1.07 -1.70 -10.74
C GLY A 87 -0.22 -2.57 -9.82
N ILE A 88 1.04 -2.17 -9.56
CA ILE A 88 1.88 -2.83 -8.55
C ILE A 88 1.39 -2.40 -7.16
N VAL A 89 1.24 -3.38 -6.29
CA VAL A 89 0.84 -3.17 -4.90
C VAL A 89 2.08 -3.06 -4.03
N TRP A 90 2.31 -1.87 -3.49
CA TRP A 90 3.42 -1.56 -2.61
C TRP A 90 2.96 -1.63 -1.16
N MET A 91 3.69 -2.36 -0.33
CA MET A 91 3.32 -2.67 1.03
C MET A 91 4.50 -2.48 1.96
N GLY A 92 4.28 -1.83 3.07
CA GLY A 92 5.29 -1.61 4.10
C GLY A 92 5.02 -2.45 5.34
N SER A 93 6.10 -3.00 5.89
CA SER A 93 6.17 -3.70 7.16
C SER A 93 7.37 -3.19 7.95
N LEU A 94 7.70 -3.83 9.07
CA LEU A 94 8.88 -3.47 9.86
C LEU A 94 10.18 -3.74 9.06
N GLY A 95 10.84 -2.68 8.62
CA GLY A 95 12.11 -2.75 7.86
C GLY A 95 12.02 -3.41 6.48
N ILE A 96 10.83 -3.68 5.98
CA ILE A 96 10.63 -4.40 4.72
C ILE A 96 9.60 -3.67 3.85
N ILE A 97 9.88 -3.59 2.56
CA ILE A 97 8.94 -3.13 1.54
C ILE A 97 8.72 -4.26 0.53
N TYR A 98 7.47 -4.61 0.30
CA TYR A 98 7.06 -5.56 -0.73
C TYR A 98 6.50 -4.82 -1.92
N ALA A 99 6.92 -5.20 -3.13
CA ALA A 99 6.28 -4.83 -4.38
C ALA A 99 5.65 -6.10 -4.99
N TYR A 100 4.33 -6.15 -5.06
CA TYR A 100 3.60 -7.27 -5.61
C TYR A 100 2.97 -6.92 -6.94
N ASN A 101 3.28 -7.70 -7.98
CA ASN A 101 2.64 -7.62 -9.28
C ASN A 101 1.49 -8.64 -9.35
N PRO A 102 0.22 -8.21 -9.29
CA PRO A 102 -0.91 -9.13 -9.32
C PRO A 102 -1.08 -9.90 -10.64
N GLN A 103 -0.67 -9.29 -11.77
CA GLN A 103 -0.78 -9.91 -13.08
C GLN A 103 0.23 -11.06 -13.28
N LYS A 104 1.42 -10.90 -12.70
CA LYS A 104 2.49 -11.90 -12.77
C LYS A 104 2.52 -12.84 -11.56
N ASN A 105 1.71 -12.56 -10.56
CA ASN A 105 1.75 -13.22 -9.24
C ASN A 105 3.19 -13.28 -8.67
N HIS A 106 3.87 -12.15 -8.72
CA HIS A 106 5.30 -12.07 -8.39
C HIS A 106 5.55 -10.98 -7.36
N PHE A 107 6.42 -11.31 -6.37
CA PHE A 107 6.91 -10.39 -5.36
C PHE A 107 8.35 -9.97 -5.62
N VAL A 108 8.66 -8.72 -5.32
CA VAL A 108 10.00 -8.22 -5.05
C VAL A 108 10.01 -7.74 -3.61
N ILE A 109 11.05 -8.09 -2.86
CA ILE A 109 11.21 -7.72 -1.45
C ILE A 109 12.44 -6.82 -1.35
N TYR A 110 12.28 -5.69 -0.67
CA TYR A 110 13.34 -4.75 -0.36
C TYR A 110 13.53 -4.69 1.15
N ASN A 111 14.77 -4.77 1.61
CA ASN A 111 15.15 -4.78 3.02
C ASN A 111 16.42 -3.95 3.26
N GLU A 112 17.04 -4.09 4.42
CA GLU A 112 18.26 -3.38 4.79
C GLU A 112 19.40 -3.55 3.78
N MET A 113 19.54 -4.72 3.14
CA MET A 113 20.57 -4.97 2.11
C MET A 113 20.32 -4.14 0.85
N ASP A 114 19.09 -3.73 0.61
CA ASP A 114 18.69 -2.86 -0.49
C ASP A 114 18.69 -1.38 -0.07
N GLY A 115 19.10 -1.09 1.17
CA GLY A 115 19.13 0.24 1.74
C GLY A 115 17.81 0.71 2.39
N VAL A 116 16.86 -0.17 2.61
CA VAL A 116 15.68 0.15 3.43
C VAL A 116 16.15 0.23 4.89
N LEU A 117 16.05 1.43 5.48
CA LEU A 117 16.33 1.59 6.91
C LEU A 117 15.39 0.72 7.74
N PRO A 118 15.80 0.27 8.95
CA PRO A 118 14.92 -0.41 9.90
C PRO A 118 13.82 0.58 10.35
N ASN A 119 12.78 0.66 9.55
CA ASN A 119 11.75 1.68 9.63
C ASN A 119 10.40 1.02 9.88
N ASP A 120 9.70 1.51 10.89
CA ASP A 120 8.28 1.19 11.09
C ASP A 120 7.45 1.99 10.09
N PHE A 121 7.00 1.39 9.02
CA PHE A 121 6.02 1.99 8.10
C PHE A 121 4.62 2.00 8.73
N LEU A 122 4.52 2.48 9.96
CA LEU A 122 3.30 2.47 10.77
C LEU A 122 2.20 3.29 10.11
N ALA A 123 1.17 2.64 9.56
CA ALA A 123 -0.14 3.23 9.15
C ALA A 123 -0.05 4.72 8.71
N LYS A 124 1.03 5.11 8.06
CA LYS A 124 1.45 6.49 7.83
C LYS A 124 1.48 6.80 6.33
N PRO A 125 1.64 8.03 5.96
CA PRO A 125 1.38 8.45 4.60
C PRO A 125 2.21 7.64 3.62
N VAL A 126 1.52 6.97 2.73
CA VAL A 126 2.09 6.41 1.53
C VAL A 126 1.47 7.14 0.35
N LEU A 127 2.29 7.61 -0.56
CA LEU A 127 1.87 8.45 -1.69
C LEU A 127 2.51 7.94 -2.98
N VAL A 128 1.71 7.85 -4.03
CA VAL A 128 2.19 7.78 -5.41
C VAL A 128 2.13 9.17 -5.99
N ALA A 129 3.28 9.77 -6.25
CA ALA A 129 3.38 11.09 -6.83
C ALA A 129 3.03 11.09 -8.33
N SER A 130 2.73 12.25 -8.89
CA SER A 130 2.37 12.41 -10.30
C SER A 130 3.49 12.00 -11.26
N ASP A 131 4.75 12.10 -10.85
CA ASP A 131 5.93 11.63 -11.59
C ASP A 131 6.10 10.10 -11.52
N GLY A 132 5.26 9.41 -10.73
CA GLY A 132 5.27 7.97 -10.52
C GLY A 132 6.23 7.48 -9.44
N ASN A 133 6.94 8.36 -8.74
CA ASN A 133 7.69 8.00 -7.55
C ASN A 133 6.72 7.64 -6.41
N ILE A 134 7.18 6.74 -5.53
CA ILE A 134 6.41 6.36 -4.34
C ILE A 134 7.16 6.87 -3.12
N TYR A 135 6.43 7.42 -2.19
CA TYR A 135 6.95 7.90 -0.91
C TYR A 135 6.27 7.14 0.21
N MET A 136 7.05 6.55 1.09
CA MET A 136 6.57 5.80 2.26
C MET A 136 7.19 6.38 3.53
N GLY A 137 6.34 6.94 4.38
CA GLY A 137 6.76 7.49 5.68
C GLY A 137 6.91 6.40 6.74
N GLY A 138 7.86 6.56 7.63
CA GLY A 138 8.08 5.68 8.76
C GLY A 138 8.68 6.39 9.96
N SER A 139 9.03 5.66 11.01
CA SER A 139 9.59 6.21 12.27
C SER A 139 10.93 6.90 12.06
N GLU A 140 11.77 6.36 11.18
CA GLU A 140 13.14 6.84 10.93
C GLU A 140 13.24 7.78 9.71
N GLY A 141 12.10 8.15 9.10
CA GLY A 141 12.10 9.09 7.99
C GLY A 141 11.24 8.67 6.81
N LEU A 142 11.60 9.18 5.62
CA LEU A 142 10.87 8.99 4.38
C LEU A 142 11.68 8.15 3.41
N VAL A 143 11.10 7.06 2.92
CA VAL A 143 11.65 6.27 1.82
C VAL A 143 11.05 6.73 0.50
N ARG A 144 11.89 7.08 -0.47
CA ARG A 144 11.49 7.34 -1.85
C ARG A 144 11.85 6.16 -2.75
N ILE A 145 10.87 5.57 -3.40
CA ILE A 145 11.07 4.55 -4.41
C ILE A 145 10.98 5.22 -5.78
N ASN A 146 12.11 5.24 -6.50
CA ASN A 146 12.18 5.87 -7.80
C ASN A 146 11.46 5.04 -8.86
N LYS A 147 10.69 5.69 -9.72
CA LYS A 147 9.99 5.06 -10.86
C LYS A 147 10.94 4.27 -11.79
N ALA A 148 12.17 4.75 -12.00
CA ALA A 148 13.16 4.07 -12.84
C ALA A 148 13.55 2.68 -12.32
N LEU A 149 13.41 2.43 -11.01
CA LEU A 149 13.71 1.13 -10.39
C LEU A 149 12.65 0.07 -10.71
N LYS A 150 11.45 0.47 -11.10
CA LYS A 150 10.32 -0.43 -11.37
C LYS A 150 10.47 -1.23 -12.67
N SER A 151 11.29 -0.77 -13.60
CA SER A 151 11.48 -1.39 -14.92
C SER A 151 12.70 -2.30 -15.01
N ALA A 152 13.56 -2.32 -14.00
CA ALA A 152 14.74 -3.18 -13.99
C ALA A 152 14.37 -4.60 -13.54
N SER A 153 14.68 -5.58 -14.35
CA SER A 153 14.58 -7.01 -14.01
C SER A 153 15.63 -7.48 -12.99
N ILE A 154 16.52 -6.57 -12.58
CA ILE A 154 17.49 -6.71 -11.48
C ILE A 154 17.32 -5.45 -10.65
N PRO A 155 17.06 -5.52 -9.34
CA PRO A 155 16.93 -4.32 -8.53
C PRO A 155 18.26 -3.58 -8.50
N PRO A 156 18.36 -2.34 -9.03
CA PRO A 156 19.48 -1.48 -8.75
C PRO A 156 19.44 -1.10 -7.25
N PRO A 157 20.57 -0.76 -6.64
CA PRO A 157 20.60 -0.36 -5.26
C PRO A 157 19.64 0.82 -5.02
N ILE A 158 18.84 0.74 -3.97
CA ILE A 158 17.97 1.84 -3.56
C ILE A 158 18.88 2.97 -3.12
N THR A 159 18.82 4.11 -3.82
CA THR A 159 19.50 5.31 -3.33
C THR A 159 18.56 5.98 -2.32
N LEU A 160 18.87 5.81 -1.04
CA LEU A 160 18.20 6.54 0.02
C LEU A 160 18.79 7.96 0.06
N GLU A 161 18.01 8.95 -0.30
CA GLU A 161 18.29 10.34 0.02
C GLU A 161 17.59 10.67 1.34
N LEU A 162 18.35 10.71 2.42
CA LEU A 162 17.90 11.29 3.69
C LEU A 162 17.76 12.81 3.46
N GLN A 163 16.56 13.29 3.25
CA GLN A 163 16.28 14.72 3.36
C GLN A 163 15.98 15.00 4.82
N GLU A 164 16.95 15.60 5.49
CA GLU A 164 16.75 16.18 6.82
C GLU A 164 15.78 17.35 6.71
N VAL A 165 14.57 17.18 7.21
CA VAL A 165 13.64 18.29 7.41
C VAL A 165 13.94 18.88 8.77
N SER A 166 14.85 19.84 8.85
CA SER A 166 15.02 20.66 10.04
C SER A 166 13.85 21.64 10.13
N LEU A 167 12.97 21.44 11.10
CA LEU A 167 12.05 22.47 11.53
C LEU A 167 12.88 23.50 12.32
N ASN A 168 13.14 24.65 11.72
CA ASN A 168 13.67 25.80 12.45
C ASN A 168 12.60 26.25 13.45
N GLY A 169 12.65 25.69 14.66
CA GLY A 169 11.97 26.23 15.83
C GLY A 169 12.84 27.30 16.45
N THR A 170 12.37 28.55 16.41
CA THR A 170 12.84 29.64 17.28
C THR A 170 12.52 29.32 18.71
#